data_cfa090edd90848919d2752cfd3bbbb9a
#
_entry.id   cfa090edd90848919d2752cfd3bbbb9a
#
_cell.length_a   1.000
_cell.length_b   1.000
_cell.length_c   1.000
_cell.angle_alpha   90.00
_cell.angle_beta   90.00
_cell.angle_gamma   90.00
#
_symmetry.space_group_name_H-M   'P 1'
#
loop_
_entity.id
_entity.type
_entity.pdbx_description
1 polymer ?
#
loop_
_entity_poly.entity_id
_entity_poly.type
_entity_poly.pdbx_seq_one_letter_code
_entity_poly.pdbx_strand_id
1 'polypeptide(L)'
;MKGTAFGGGATERGKTQGRVELTQLVAFGVADGDYAVDIMRIKEIINPVVVTPMPKAPPFIEGVIELRGAILPLVDVRKRFDLVPSTPTRATKILIVSIDLGEQRIIVGLVVDRVSEPLRVPKAEIRPAPRLSISERAFFTGVVAHHGKMLMVLDVDALLSSAEKLTLSGMAGGAGGGAASG
;
A
#
# COMPACT_ATOMS: atom_id res chain seq x y z
N MET A 1 -45.56 -0.03 63.40
CA MET A 1 -45.73 1.25 62.70
C MET A 1 -44.47 1.52 61.85
N LYS A 2 -44.66 1.48 60.56
CA LYS A 2 -43.99 2.25 59.52
C LYS A 2 -42.42 2.37 59.56
N GLY A 3 -41.75 1.68 58.67
CA GLY A 3 -40.41 1.96 58.24
C GLY A 3 -40.31 1.74 56.75
N THR A 4 -40.19 2.80 55.99
CA THR A 4 -40.14 2.84 54.54
C THR A 4 -38.72 2.62 54.08
N ALA A 5 -38.47 1.55 53.31
CA ALA A 5 -37.24 1.34 52.61
C ALA A 5 -37.23 2.18 51.34
N PHE A 6 -36.22 2.98 51.12
CA PHE A 6 -35.88 3.59 49.82
C PHE A 6 -34.65 2.89 49.27
N GLY A 7 -34.89 2.07 48.25
CA GLY A 7 -33.85 1.53 47.42
C GLY A 7 -33.29 2.57 46.50
N GLY A 8 -32.01 2.92 46.67
CA GLY A 8 -31.26 3.69 45.73
C GLY A 8 -30.73 2.78 44.59
N GLY A 9 -31.40 2.86 43.46
CA GLY A 9 -30.89 2.22 42.25
C GLY A 9 -29.62 2.93 41.77
N ALA A 10 -28.47 2.27 41.95
CA ALA A 10 -27.26 2.70 41.31
C ALA A 10 -27.33 2.30 39.82
N THR A 11 -27.57 3.29 39.00
CA THR A 11 -27.44 3.12 37.54
C THR A 11 -25.99 2.95 37.20
N GLU A 12 -25.54 1.72 37.03
CA GLU A 12 -24.28 1.41 36.40
C GLU A 12 -24.33 1.91 34.94
N ARG A 13 -23.77 3.09 34.73
CA ARG A 13 -23.42 3.53 33.38
C ARG A 13 -22.32 2.62 32.92
N GLY A 14 -22.67 1.59 32.15
CA GLY A 14 -21.76 0.80 31.39
C GLY A 14 -20.90 1.71 30.52
N LYS A 15 -19.65 1.86 30.91
CA LYS A 15 -18.63 2.42 30.01
C LYS A 15 -18.54 1.45 28.83
N THR A 16 -19.16 1.82 27.73
CA THR A 16 -18.87 1.23 26.43
C THR A 16 -17.40 1.54 26.17
N GLN A 17 -16.51 0.61 26.49
CA GLN A 17 -15.12 0.68 26.05
C GLN A 17 -15.18 0.62 24.54
N GLY A 18 -15.03 1.77 23.89
CA GLY A 18 -14.96 1.87 22.45
C GLY A 18 -13.85 0.94 21.98
N ARG A 19 -14.23 -0.06 21.19
CA ARG A 19 -13.29 -1.01 20.59
C ARG A 19 -12.32 -0.21 19.75
N VAL A 20 -11.04 -0.15 20.15
CA VAL A 20 -10.01 0.54 19.39
C VAL A 20 -9.84 -0.22 18.07
N GLU A 21 -10.19 0.44 16.98
CA GLU A 21 -10.01 -0.13 15.64
C GLU A 21 -8.53 -0.02 15.25
N LEU A 22 -7.88 -1.18 15.11
CA LEU A 22 -6.48 -1.29 14.72
C LEU A 22 -6.36 -1.55 13.23
N THR A 23 -5.34 -1.00 12.61
CA THR A 23 -4.88 -1.38 11.28
C THR A 23 -3.45 -1.91 11.36
N GLN A 24 -3.10 -2.78 10.41
CA GLN A 24 -1.75 -3.29 10.25
C GLN A 24 -1.12 -2.64 9.02
N LEU A 25 0.05 -2.07 9.20
CA LEU A 25 0.82 -1.44 8.15
C LEU A 25 2.16 -2.14 7.99
N VAL A 26 2.70 -2.15 6.80
CA VAL A 26 4.10 -2.51 6.53
C VAL A 26 4.85 -1.24 6.22
N ALA A 27 5.86 -0.93 7.01
CA ALA A 27 6.72 0.21 6.76
C ALA A 27 7.78 -0.14 5.73
N PHE A 28 8.10 0.81 4.87
CA PHE A 28 9.15 0.70 3.86
C PHE A 28 9.83 2.05 3.64
N GLY A 29 11.05 2.01 3.14
CA GLY A 29 11.80 3.21 2.85
C GLY A 29 12.04 3.40 1.36
N VAL A 30 11.97 4.64 0.92
CA VAL A 30 12.36 5.08 -0.42
C VAL A 30 13.17 6.36 -0.28
N ALA A 31 14.42 6.36 -0.72
CA ALA A 31 15.37 7.43 -0.43
C ALA A 31 15.44 7.71 1.09
N ASP A 32 15.31 8.96 1.49
CA ASP A 32 15.33 9.37 2.90
C ASP A 32 13.94 9.35 3.55
N GLY A 33 12.88 9.00 2.78
CA GLY A 33 11.51 8.95 3.26
C GLY A 33 11.15 7.60 3.86
N ASP A 34 10.33 7.65 4.91
CA ASP A 34 9.72 6.49 5.54
C ASP A 34 8.21 6.49 5.24
N TYR A 35 7.73 5.38 4.71
CA TYR A 35 6.38 5.19 4.21
C TYR A 35 5.74 3.96 4.84
N ALA A 36 4.45 3.82 4.73
CA ALA A 36 3.73 2.63 5.14
C ALA A 36 2.59 2.31 4.18
N VAL A 37 2.25 1.06 4.07
CA VAL A 37 1.13 0.57 3.25
C VAL A 37 0.31 -0.42 4.06
N ASP A 38 -1.01 -0.45 3.83
CA ASP A 38 -1.90 -1.41 4.49
C ASP A 38 -1.49 -2.83 4.11
N ILE A 39 -1.24 -3.67 5.13
CA ILE A 39 -0.83 -5.07 4.92
C ILE A 39 -1.84 -5.86 4.08
N MET A 40 -3.12 -5.49 4.13
CA MET A 40 -4.18 -6.14 3.35
C MET A 40 -4.02 -5.92 1.84
N ARG A 41 -3.25 -4.92 1.44
CA ARG A 41 -2.93 -4.65 0.03
C ARG A 41 -1.74 -5.45 -0.46
N ILE A 42 -0.91 -5.98 0.43
CA ILE A 42 0.29 -6.75 0.11
C ILE A 42 -0.07 -8.21 -0.08
N LYS A 43 0.32 -8.79 -1.20
CA LYS A 43 0.21 -10.23 -1.48
C LYS A 43 1.45 -10.97 -0.99
N GLU A 44 2.62 -10.44 -1.30
CA GLU A 44 3.90 -10.96 -0.83
C GLU A 44 5.01 -9.89 -0.97
N ILE A 45 6.15 -10.16 -0.35
CA ILE A 45 7.35 -9.33 -0.43
C ILE A 45 8.47 -10.24 -0.96
N ILE A 46 9.07 -9.86 -2.07
CA ILE A 46 10.10 -10.65 -2.71
C ILE A 46 11.42 -9.89 -2.87
N ASN A 47 12.49 -10.63 -3.08
CA ASN A 47 13.75 -10.04 -3.53
C ASN A 47 13.65 -9.59 -4.99
N PRO A 48 14.49 -8.64 -5.42
CA PRO A 48 14.58 -8.28 -6.83
C PRO A 48 14.82 -9.49 -7.72
N VAL A 49 14.12 -9.53 -8.84
CA VAL A 49 14.20 -10.58 -9.87
C VAL A 49 14.53 -9.95 -11.21
N VAL A 50 14.77 -10.79 -12.22
CA VAL A 50 15.03 -10.30 -13.58
C VAL A 50 13.82 -9.57 -14.12
N VAL A 51 14.05 -8.37 -14.65
CA VAL A 51 13.02 -7.48 -15.20
C VAL A 51 13.14 -7.49 -16.72
N THR A 52 12.04 -7.69 -17.41
CA THR A 52 11.96 -7.52 -18.86
C THR A 52 11.48 -6.11 -19.17
N PRO A 53 12.32 -5.25 -19.77
CA PRO A 53 11.94 -3.88 -20.09
C PRO A 53 10.76 -3.83 -21.07
N MET A 54 9.91 -2.83 -20.92
CA MET A 54 8.78 -2.60 -21.81
C MET A 54 9.00 -1.35 -22.67
N PRO A 55 8.98 -1.48 -24.00
CA PRO A 55 9.03 -0.34 -24.89
C PRO A 55 7.82 0.59 -24.70
N LYS A 56 8.05 1.89 -24.70
CA LYS A 56 7.00 2.93 -24.60
C LYS A 56 6.21 2.93 -23.28
N ALA A 57 6.68 2.24 -22.24
CA ALA A 57 6.09 2.34 -20.91
C ALA A 57 6.37 3.72 -20.28
N PRO A 58 5.51 4.19 -19.36
CA PRO A 58 5.80 5.37 -18.55
C PRO A 58 7.15 5.24 -17.82
N PRO A 59 7.89 6.34 -17.58
CA PRO A 59 9.24 6.29 -17.02
C PRO A 59 9.36 5.58 -15.67
N PHE A 60 8.30 5.55 -14.86
CA PHE A 60 8.26 4.87 -13.57
C PHE A 60 7.96 3.37 -13.68
N ILE A 61 7.64 2.85 -14.86
CA ILE A 61 7.49 1.42 -15.11
C ILE A 61 8.85 0.88 -15.55
N GLU A 62 9.45 0.02 -14.71
CA GLU A 62 10.73 -0.64 -15.01
C GLU A 62 10.59 -1.70 -16.11
N GLY A 63 9.41 -2.29 -16.23
CA GLY A 63 9.13 -3.38 -17.13
C GLY A 63 8.14 -4.36 -16.51
N VAL A 64 8.28 -5.62 -16.84
CA VAL A 64 7.49 -6.72 -16.29
C VAL A 64 8.38 -7.77 -15.65
N ILE A 65 7.83 -8.46 -14.66
CA ILE A 65 8.43 -9.64 -14.05
C ILE A 65 7.48 -10.82 -14.18
N GLU A 66 8.03 -12.02 -14.21
CA GLU A 66 7.27 -13.25 -14.09
C GLU A 66 7.31 -13.72 -12.63
N LEU A 67 6.15 -13.96 -12.05
CA LEU A 67 6.00 -14.49 -10.71
C LEU A 67 4.97 -15.61 -10.71
N ARG A 68 5.42 -16.84 -10.49
CA ARG A 68 4.56 -18.04 -10.45
C ARG A 68 3.64 -18.18 -11.68
N GLY A 69 4.20 -17.92 -12.86
CA GLY A 69 3.49 -18.00 -14.13
C GLY A 69 2.60 -16.79 -14.45
N ALA A 70 2.54 -15.80 -13.58
CA ALA A 70 1.85 -14.53 -13.86
C ALA A 70 2.84 -13.44 -14.28
N ILE A 71 2.48 -12.65 -15.27
CA ILE A 71 3.25 -11.48 -15.71
C ILE A 71 2.73 -10.25 -14.98
N LEU A 72 3.60 -9.60 -14.23
CA LEU A 72 3.28 -8.45 -13.40
C LEU A 72 4.09 -7.22 -13.83
N PRO A 73 3.45 -6.05 -14.00
CA PRO A 73 4.18 -4.80 -14.20
C PRO A 73 4.93 -4.41 -12.92
N LEU A 74 6.11 -3.82 -13.09
CA LEU A 74 6.98 -3.39 -12.01
C LEU A 74 7.09 -1.87 -12.00
N VAL A 75 6.68 -1.26 -10.91
CA VAL A 75 6.71 0.19 -10.65
C VAL A 75 7.93 0.52 -9.79
N ASP A 76 8.78 1.42 -10.24
CA ASP A 76 9.80 2.03 -9.40
C ASP A 76 9.19 3.19 -8.62
N VAL A 77 9.09 3.04 -7.29
CA VAL A 77 8.47 4.05 -6.43
C VAL A 77 9.31 5.33 -6.37
N ARG A 78 10.64 5.26 -6.49
CA ARG A 78 11.49 6.44 -6.59
C ARG A 78 11.13 7.29 -7.80
N LYS A 79 11.05 6.66 -8.96
CA LYS A 79 10.67 7.33 -10.21
C LYS A 79 9.24 7.86 -10.16
N ARG A 80 8.34 7.11 -9.52
CA ARG A 80 6.95 7.54 -9.35
C ARG A 80 6.81 8.78 -8.48
N PHE A 81 7.71 8.97 -7.52
CA PHE A 81 7.77 10.12 -6.62
C PHE A 81 8.73 11.22 -7.13
N ASP A 82 9.19 11.13 -8.37
CA ASP A 82 10.16 12.06 -8.96
C ASP A 82 11.47 12.20 -8.15
N LEU A 83 11.87 11.10 -7.49
CA LEU A 83 13.12 11.03 -6.74
C LEU A 83 14.25 10.54 -7.63
N VAL A 84 15.49 10.84 -7.22
CA VAL A 84 16.68 10.39 -7.94
C VAL A 84 16.73 8.86 -7.97
N PRO A 85 16.87 8.23 -9.16
CA PRO A 85 17.05 6.80 -9.28
C PRO A 85 18.27 6.30 -8.50
N SER A 86 18.20 5.07 -8.03
CA SER A 86 19.29 4.45 -7.27
C SER A 86 19.50 3.01 -7.74
N THR A 87 20.72 2.55 -7.65
CA THR A 87 21.05 1.14 -7.90
C THR A 87 20.47 0.28 -6.78
N PRO A 88 19.84 -0.87 -7.11
CA PRO A 88 19.37 -1.81 -6.10
C PRO A 88 20.48 -2.27 -5.16
N THR A 89 20.15 -2.43 -3.89
CA THR A 89 21.02 -2.96 -2.85
C THR A 89 20.48 -4.30 -2.33
N ARG A 90 21.18 -4.92 -1.39
CA ARG A 90 20.68 -6.13 -0.69
C ARG A 90 19.40 -5.86 0.12
N ALA A 91 19.17 -4.61 0.52
CA ALA A 91 17.96 -4.21 1.25
C ALA A 91 16.76 -3.98 0.32
N THR A 92 16.99 -3.75 -0.97
CA THR A 92 15.93 -3.53 -1.98
C THR A 92 14.96 -4.70 -2.00
N LYS A 93 13.67 -4.40 -2.02
CA LYS A 93 12.58 -5.38 -2.08
C LYS A 93 11.56 -4.98 -3.12
N ILE A 94 10.75 -5.94 -3.51
CA ILE A 94 9.57 -5.72 -4.33
C ILE A 94 8.35 -6.09 -3.49
N LEU A 95 7.47 -5.12 -3.26
CA LEU A 95 6.17 -5.34 -2.63
C LEU A 95 5.19 -5.71 -3.74
N ILE A 96 4.67 -6.93 -3.73
CA ILE A 96 3.61 -7.34 -4.64
C ILE A 96 2.28 -6.91 -4.02
N VAL A 97 1.62 -5.96 -4.67
CA VAL A 97 0.39 -5.34 -4.15
C VAL A 97 -0.77 -5.49 -5.12
N SER A 98 -1.99 -5.47 -4.57
CA SER A 98 -3.23 -5.40 -5.35
C SER A 98 -3.72 -3.96 -5.42
N ILE A 99 -4.04 -3.51 -6.63
CA ILE A 99 -4.58 -2.19 -6.93
C ILE A 99 -5.98 -2.37 -7.50
N ASP A 100 -6.95 -1.59 -7.02
CA ASP A 100 -8.32 -1.66 -7.50
C ASP A 100 -8.47 -0.93 -8.85
N LEU A 101 -9.12 -1.58 -9.78
CA LEU A 101 -9.50 -1.07 -11.09
C LEU A 101 -11.02 -1.25 -11.28
N GLY A 102 -11.82 -0.42 -10.61
CA GLY A 102 -13.25 -0.61 -10.52
C GLY A 102 -13.62 -1.94 -9.86
N GLU A 103 -14.31 -2.82 -10.58
CA GLU A 103 -14.68 -4.16 -10.08
C GLU A 103 -13.53 -5.19 -10.19
N GLN A 104 -12.48 -4.88 -10.93
CA GLN A 104 -11.31 -5.75 -11.12
C GLN A 104 -10.17 -5.30 -10.22
N ARG A 105 -9.21 -6.20 -10.06
CA ARG A 105 -7.95 -5.93 -9.38
C ARG A 105 -6.78 -6.28 -10.28
N ILE A 106 -5.80 -5.41 -10.30
CA ILE A 106 -4.51 -5.67 -10.94
C ILE A 106 -3.46 -5.91 -9.86
N ILE A 107 -2.50 -6.77 -10.16
CA ILE A 107 -1.36 -7.03 -9.29
C ILE A 107 -0.15 -6.35 -9.91
N VAL A 108 0.56 -5.58 -9.10
CA VAL A 108 1.78 -4.89 -9.52
C VAL A 108 2.89 -5.09 -8.49
N GLY A 109 4.14 -5.04 -8.93
CA GLY A 109 5.29 -4.98 -8.05
C GLY A 109 5.71 -3.54 -7.81
N LEU A 110 5.99 -3.17 -6.57
CA LEU A 110 6.54 -1.87 -6.18
C LEU A 110 7.98 -2.06 -5.71
N VAL A 111 8.94 -1.48 -6.43
CA VAL A 111 10.34 -1.50 -6.02
C VAL A 111 10.55 -0.45 -4.94
N VAL A 112 11.05 -0.88 -3.78
CA VAL A 112 11.35 -0.04 -2.63
C VAL A 112 12.75 -0.32 -2.11
N ASP A 113 13.37 0.66 -1.44
CA ASP A 113 14.78 0.53 -1.02
C ASP A 113 14.97 -0.41 0.16
N ARG A 114 13.99 -0.47 1.06
CA ARG A 114 14.00 -1.31 2.25
C ARG A 114 12.59 -1.56 2.75
N VAL A 115 12.40 -2.66 3.45
CA VAL A 115 11.12 -3.01 4.11
C VAL A 115 11.42 -3.30 5.58
N SER A 116 10.52 -2.87 6.46
CA SER A 116 10.57 -3.12 7.89
C SER A 116 9.45 -4.09 8.31
N GLU A 117 9.51 -4.53 9.56
CA GLU A 117 8.47 -5.40 10.12
C GLU A 117 7.09 -4.73 10.14
N PRO A 118 6.01 -5.52 10.05
CA PRO A 118 4.66 -5.02 10.18
C PRO A 118 4.42 -4.35 11.53
N LEU A 119 3.68 -3.25 11.52
CA LEU A 119 3.28 -2.52 12.72
C LEU A 119 1.76 -2.47 12.87
N ARG A 120 1.28 -2.43 14.10
CA ARG A 120 -0.13 -2.24 14.42
C ARG A 120 -0.33 -0.86 15.00
N VAL A 121 -1.24 -0.11 14.42
CA VAL A 121 -1.57 1.24 14.88
C VAL A 121 -3.09 1.42 15.01
N PRO A 122 -3.57 2.19 15.99
CA PRO A 122 -4.95 2.63 16.01
C PRO A 122 -5.27 3.46 14.76
N LYS A 123 -6.35 3.17 14.08
CA LYS A 123 -6.77 3.97 12.90
C LYS A 123 -6.91 5.46 13.24
N ALA A 124 -7.34 5.77 14.46
CA ALA A 124 -7.47 7.14 14.95
C ALA A 124 -6.14 7.90 15.05
N GLU A 125 -4.99 7.21 15.05
CA GLU A 125 -3.67 7.83 15.07
C GLU A 125 -3.16 8.19 13.67
N ILE A 126 -3.80 7.67 12.63
CA ILE A 126 -3.51 8.07 11.25
C ILE A 126 -4.14 9.44 11.03
N ARG A 127 -3.31 10.47 10.96
CA ARG A 127 -3.75 11.86 10.75
C ARG A 127 -3.76 12.17 9.26
N PRO A 128 -4.60 13.13 8.81
CA PRO A 128 -4.54 13.58 7.43
C PRO A 128 -3.13 14.00 7.03
N ALA A 129 -2.73 13.69 5.80
CA ALA A 129 -1.44 14.09 5.28
C ALA A 129 -1.30 15.63 5.33
N PRO A 130 -0.12 16.15 5.70
CA PRO A 130 0.13 17.58 5.69
C PRO A 130 -0.09 18.14 4.27
N ARG A 131 -0.23 19.45 4.17
CA ARG A 131 -0.41 20.13 2.88
C ARG A 131 0.89 20.04 2.06
N LEU A 132 1.07 18.95 1.38
CA LEU A 132 2.06 18.74 0.35
C LEU A 132 1.59 19.38 -0.96
N SER A 133 2.43 19.42 -1.99
CA SER A 133 2.02 19.83 -3.33
C SER A 133 0.81 19.03 -3.83
N ILE A 134 0.04 19.58 -4.76
CA ILE A 134 -1.20 18.93 -5.25
C ILE A 134 -0.91 17.53 -5.83
N SER A 135 0.25 17.35 -6.47
CA SER A 135 0.70 16.07 -7.04
C SER A 135 1.06 15.02 -5.98
N GLU A 136 1.65 15.42 -4.86
CA GLU A 136 2.08 14.50 -3.81
C GLU A 136 0.93 14.05 -2.90
N ARG A 137 -0.09 14.89 -2.72
CA ARG A 137 -1.27 14.54 -1.90
C ARG A 137 -2.04 13.34 -2.42
N ALA A 138 -2.04 13.14 -3.74
CA ALA A 138 -2.79 12.06 -4.36
C ALA A 138 -2.34 10.68 -3.89
N PHE A 139 -1.07 10.52 -3.48
CA PHE A 139 -0.50 9.21 -3.17
C PHE A 139 -0.65 8.79 -1.70
N PHE A 140 -1.10 9.69 -0.82
CA PHE A 140 -1.08 9.41 0.63
C PHE A 140 -2.43 9.64 1.27
N THR A 141 -2.88 8.67 2.08
CA THR A 141 -4.11 8.78 2.88
C THR A 141 -3.87 9.53 4.18
N GLY A 142 -2.66 9.52 4.70
CA GLY A 142 -2.35 10.17 5.97
C GLY A 142 -0.92 9.97 6.43
N VAL A 143 -0.67 10.34 7.67
CA VAL A 143 0.60 10.17 8.36
C VAL A 143 0.39 9.54 9.72
N VAL A 144 1.34 8.73 10.16
CA VAL A 144 1.34 8.13 11.48
C VAL A 144 2.74 8.22 12.10
N ALA A 145 2.82 8.52 13.40
CA ALA A 145 4.06 8.49 14.15
C ALA A 145 4.38 7.07 14.62
N HIS A 146 5.60 6.62 14.41
CA HIS A 146 6.07 5.32 14.86
C HIS A 146 7.56 5.38 15.21
N HIS A 147 7.91 5.02 16.45
CA HIS A 147 9.29 5.05 16.96
C HIS A 147 10.04 6.37 16.67
N GLY A 148 9.39 7.51 16.91
CA GLY A 148 9.97 8.84 16.70
C GLY A 148 10.11 9.27 15.24
N LYS A 149 9.60 8.47 14.29
CA LYS A 149 9.55 8.80 12.87
C LYS A 149 8.12 9.04 12.41
N MET A 150 7.96 9.85 11.37
CA MET A 150 6.69 10.03 10.68
C MET A 150 6.67 9.14 9.45
N LEU A 151 5.70 8.24 9.38
CA LEU A 151 5.45 7.40 8.22
C LEU A 151 4.31 8.00 7.39
N MET A 152 4.54 8.18 6.10
CA MET A 152 3.50 8.57 5.14
C MET A 152 2.73 7.32 4.71
N VAL A 153 1.42 7.27 4.97
CA VAL A 153 0.59 6.11 4.62
C VAL A 153 0.18 6.20 3.17
N LEU A 154 0.69 5.26 2.37
CA LEU A 154 0.51 5.20 0.93
C LEU A 154 -0.87 4.66 0.56
N ASP A 155 -1.54 5.34 -0.36
CA ASP A 155 -2.69 4.82 -1.09
C ASP A 155 -2.19 4.16 -2.39
N VAL A 156 -2.15 2.84 -2.40
CA VAL A 156 -1.67 2.09 -3.58
C VAL A 156 -2.58 2.30 -4.80
N ASP A 157 -3.87 2.56 -4.59
CA ASP A 157 -4.80 2.80 -5.69
C ASP A 157 -4.54 4.16 -6.37
N ALA A 158 -4.00 5.11 -5.62
CA ALA A 158 -3.65 6.43 -6.15
C ALA A 158 -2.29 6.48 -6.86
N LEU A 159 -1.46 5.44 -6.71
CA LEU A 159 -0.15 5.38 -7.40
C LEU A 159 -0.26 5.40 -8.92
N LEU A 160 -1.38 4.91 -9.45
CA LEU A 160 -1.62 4.82 -10.88
C LEU A 160 -2.90 5.57 -11.23
N SER A 161 -2.86 6.39 -12.26
CA SER A 161 -4.07 6.98 -12.85
C SER A 161 -4.96 5.90 -13.49
N SER A 162 -6.23 6.21 -13.72
CA SER A 162 -7.15 5.28 -14.38
C SER A 162 -6.64 4.83 -15.76
N ALA A 163 -6.05 5.73 -16.53
CA ALA A 163 -5.45 5.41 -17.83
C ALA A 163 -4.25 4.47 -17.70
N GLU A 164 -3.36 4.71 -16.72
CA GLU A 164 -2.20 3.85 -16.44
C GLU A 164 -2.66 2.46 -15.97
N LYS A 165 -3.67 2.37 -15.10
CA LYS A 165 -4.25 1.11 -14.64
C LYS A 165 -4.78 0.28 -15.81
N LEU A 166 -5.53 0.90 -16.74
CA LEU A 166 -6.05 0.23 -17.93
C LEU A 166 -4.92 -0.28 -18.82
N THR A 167 -3.88 0.53 -19.05
CA THR A 167 -2.71 0.13 -19.83
C THR A 167 -2.02 -1.08 -19.23
N LEU A 168 -1.78 -1.05 -17.91
CA LEU A 168 -1.11 -2.14 -17.20
C LEU A 168 -1.97 -3.41 -17.10
N SER A 169 -3.29 -3.28 -16.98
CA SER A 169 -4.21 -4.40 -17.02
C SER A 169 -4.15 -5.17 -18.36
N GLY A 170 -4.08 -4.46 -19.49
CA GLY A 170 -3.88 -5.06 -20.80
C GLY A 170 -2.56 -5.80 -20.96
N MET A 171 -1.51 -5.36 -20.26
CA MET A 171 -0.20 -6.00 -20.26
C MET A 171 -0.17 -7.29 -19.43
N ALA A 172 -0.84 -7.29 -18.27
CA ALA A 172 -0.94 -8.47 -17.41
C ALA A 172 -1.85 -9.57 -17.98
N GLY A 173 -2.84 -9.22 -18.83
CA GLY A 173 -3.78 -10.16 -19.44
C GLY A 173 -3.28 -10.87 -20.70
N GLY A 174 -2.12 -10.51 -21.23
CA GLY A 174 -1.61 -11.04 -22.50
C GLY A 174 -1.04 -12.46 -22.49
N ALA A 175 -1.04 -13.16 -21.36
CA ALA A 175 -0.48 -14.52 -21.25
C ALA A 175 -1.50 -15.66 -21.31
N GLY A 176 -2.77 -15.38 -21.62
CA GLY A 176 -3.85 -16.38 -21.55
C GLY A 176 -4.67 -16.59 -22.83
N GLY A 177 -4.17 -16.27 -24.03
CA GLY A 177 -4.94 -16.36 -25.27
C GLY A 177 -4.21 -16.99 -26.44
N GLY A 178 -3.69 -18.18 -26.27
CA GLY A 178 -3.06 -18.95 -27.34
C GLY A 178 -3.33 -20.44 -27.20
N ALA A 179 -4.58 -20.85 -27.39
CA ALA A 179 -4.89 -22.26 -27.51
C ALA A 179 -5.78 -22.49 -28.73
N ALA A 180 -5.18 -23.08 -29.72
CA ALA A 180 -5.75 -24.10 -30.59
C ALA A 180 -6.91 -23.74 -31.52
N SER A 181 -6.61 -23.63 -32.80
CA SER A 181 -7.45 -24.19 -33.86
C SER A 181 -6.54 -24.75 -34.91
N GLY A 182 -6.60 -26.06 -35.10
CA GLY A 182 -5.93 -26.76 -36.16
C GLY A 182 -6.17 -28.25 -35.99
#